data_d39e89889261ca692d5242438542b453
#
_entry.id   d39e89889261ca692d5242438542b453
#
_cell.length_a   1.000
_cell.length_b   1.000
_cell.length_c   1.000
_cell.angle_alpha   90.00
_cell.angle_beta   90.00
_cell.angle_gamma   90.00
#
_symmetry.space_group_name_H-M   'P 1'
#
loop_
_entity.id
_entity.type
_entity.pdbx_description
1 polymer ?
#
loop_
_entity_poly.entity_id
_entity_poly.type
_entity_poly.pdbx_seq_one_letter_code
_entity_poly.pdbx_strand_id
1 'polypeptide(L)'
;MLDGDETAFAVIFERYTRPMTRVVSRFFRERSDIEEFVQQSFTKAYFSLKKYRGGEENSFPAWMTRIAVNVCYDEFRRRGRRAESLV
;
A
#
# COMPACT_ATOMS: atom_id res chain seq x y z
N MET A 1 -13.89 -2.73 21.50
CA MET A 1 -13.86 -2.50 21.04
C MET A 1 -13.24 -1.92 20.19
N LEU A 2 -12.68 -2.11 19.53
CA LEU A 2 -12.07 -1.59 18.58
C LEU A 2 -12.84 -1.43 17.45
N ASP A 3 -14.06 -1.54 17.55
CA ASP A 3 -14.94 -1.51 16.47
C ASP A 3 -14.81 -0.23 15.67
N GLY A 4 -14.54 0.88 16.32
CA GLY A 4 -14.38 2.13 15.62
C GLY A 4 -13.21 2.12 14.65
N ASP A 5 -12.09 1.58 15.10
CA ASP A 5 -10.90 1.54 14.27
C ASP A 5 -11.09 0.61 13.07
N GLU A 6 -11.70 -0.54 13.32
CA GLU A 6 -11.90 -1.47 12.22
C GLU A 6 -12.89 -0.94 11.21
N THR A 7 -13.95 -0.29 11.69
CA THR A 7 -14.92 0.28 10.77
C THR A 7 -14.29 1.39 9.94
N ALA A 8 -13.48 2.23 10.58
CA ALA A 8 -12.81 3.30 9.87
C ALA A 8 -11.89 2.74 8.80
N PHE A 9 -11.16 1.68 9.12
CA PHE A 9 -10.25 1.10 8.14
C PHE A 9 -11.01 0.46 6.99
N ALA A 10 -12.15 -0.15 7.27
CA ALA A 10 -12.96 -0.74 6.20
C ALA A 10 -13.42 0.32 5.21
N VAL A 11 -13.80 1.50 5.70
CA VAL A 11 -14.19 2.59 4.84
C VAL A 11 -13.00 3.05 4.00
N ILE A 12 -11.83 3.16 4.61
CA ILE A 12 -10.63 3.55 3.90
C ILE A 12 -10.30 2.51 2.83
N PHE A 13 -10.40 1.24 3.18
CA PHE A 13 -10.11 0.17 2.24
C PHE A 13 -11.01 0.31 1.00
N GLU A 14 -12.31 0.46 1.23
CA GLU A 14 -13.23 0.59 0.12
C GLU A 14 -12.94 1.80 -0.74
N ARG A 15 -12.67 2.92 -0.09
CA ARG A 15 -12.49 4.16 -0.81
C ARG A 15 -11.20 4.17 -1.63
N TYR A 16 -10.14 3.56 -1.08
CA TYR A 16 -8.83 3.66 -1.71
C TYR A 16 -8.39 2.45 -2.49
N THR A 17 -9.22 1.40 -2.58
CA THR A 17 -8.84 0.21 -3.33
C THR A 17 -8.55 0.53 -4.79
N ARG A 18 -9.41 1.31 -5.44
CA ARG A 18 -9.18 1.64 -6.85
C ARG A 18 -7.94 2.49 -7.05
N PRO A 19 -7.76 3.59 -6.30
CA PRO A 19 -6.53 4.36 -6.48
C PRO A 19 -5.28 3.55 -6.19
N MET A 20 -5.31 2.70 -5.17
CA MET A 20 -4.15 1.89 -4.85
C MET A 20 -3.87 0.88 -5.95
N THR A 21 -4.90 0.25 -6.48
CA THR A 21 -4.74 -0.68 -7.59
C THR A 21 -4.13 0.03 -8.78
N ARG A 22 -4.57 1.25 -9.05
CA ARG A 22 -4.04 2.02 -10.16
C ARG A 22 -2.55 2.31 -9.99
N VAL A 23 -2.15 2.67 -8.77
CA VAL A 23 -0.75 2.93 -8.50
C VAL A 23 0.08 1.68 -8.67
N VAL A 24 -0.36 0.58 -8.06
CA VAL A 24 0.41 -0.67 -8.10
C VAL A 24 0.48 -1.20 -9.54
N SER A 25 -0.58 -1.02 -10.32
CA SER A 25 -0.59 -1.55 -11.68
C SER A 25 0.37 -0.80 -12.60
N ARG A 26 0.92 0.33 -12.17
CA ARG A 26 1.96 0.99 -12.94
C ARG A 26 3.29 0.28 -12.81
N PHE A 27 3.46 -0.51 -11.74
CA PHE A 27 4.71 -1.18 -11.46
C PHE A 27 4.66 -2.65 -11.84
N PHE A 28 3.49 -3.28 -11.83
CA PHE A 28 3.36 -4.69 -12.09
C PHE A 28 2.29 -4.95 -13.14
N ARG A 29 2.48 -5.99 -13.94
CA ARG A 29 1.50 -6.35 -14.96
C ARG A 29 0.70 -7.57 -14.58
N GLU A 30 1.31 -8.48 -13.81
CA GLU A 30 0.63 -9.69 -13.44
C GLU A 30 -0.48 -9.39 -12.44
N ARG A 31 -1.64 -9.96 -12.68
CA ARG A 31 -2.76 -9.71 -11.79
C ARG A 31 -2.48 -10.16 -10.38
N SER A 32 -1.81 -11.29 -10.23
CA SER A 32 -1.49 -11.79 -8.90
C SER A 32 -0.54 -10.85 -8.17
N ASP A 33 0.41 -10.27 -8.87
CA ASP A 33 1.30 -9.30 -8.27
C ASP A 33 0.52 -8.06 -7.84
N ILE A 34 -0.33 -7.56 -8.72
CA ILE A 34 -1.10 -6.36 -8.39
C ILE A 34 -1.93 -6.58 -7.14
N GLU A 35 -2.63 -7.72 -7.09
CA GLU A 35 -3.48 -8.01 -5.93
C GLU A 35 -2.65 -8.15 -4.67
N GLU A 36 -1.52 -8.83 -4.78
CA GLU A 36 -0.68 -9.03 -3.62
C GLU A 36 -0.14 -7.72 -3.07
N PHE A 37 0.35 -6.84 -3.93
CA PHE A 37 0.99 -5.63 -3.45
C PHE A 37 0.00 -4.54 -3.09
N VAL A 38 -1.21 -4.57 -3.64
CA VAL A 38 -2.27 -3.74 -3.12
C VAL A 38 -2.59 -4.18 -1.69
N GLN A 39 -2.68 -5.49 -1.46
CA GLN A 39 -2.98 -5.99 -0.14
C GLN A 39 -1.87 -5.66 0.85
N GLN A 40 -0.61 -5.82 0.43
CA GLN A 40 0.50 -5.45 1.29
C GLN A 40 0.49 -3.98 1.63
N SER A 41 0.11 -3.14 0.67
CA SER A 41 0.05 -1.71 0.91
C SER A 41 -0.99 -1.37 1.97
N PHE A 42 -2.15 -2.01 1.89
CA PHE A 42 -3.18 -1.78 2.90
C PHE A 42 -2.77 -2.32 4.26
N THR A 43 -2.07 -3.45 4.28
CA THR A 43 -1.59 -4.00 5.53
C THR A 43 -0.61 -3.03 6.20
N LYS A 44 0.32 -2.48 5.42
CA LYS A 44 1.23 -1.50 5.95
C LYS A 44 0.51 -0.26 6.43
N ALA A 45 -0.48 0.18 5.66
CA ALA A 45 -1.26 1.34 6.04
C ALA A 45 -1.98 1.09 7.36
N TYR A 46 -2.52 -0.10 7.53
CA TYR A 46 -3.24 -0.42 8.75
C TYR A 46 -2.33 -0.31 9.97
N PHE A 47 -1.14 -0.91 9.88
CA PHE A 47 -0.23 -0.87 11.01
C PHE A 47 0.40 0.50 11.23
N SER A 48 0.45 1.31 10.18
CA SER A 48 1.01 2.66 10.33
C SER A 48 -0.04 3.68 10.72
N LEU A 49 -1.30 3.31 10.66
CA LEU A 49 -2.37 4.27 10.87
C LEU A 49 -2.31 4.90 12.25
N LYS A 50 -1.91 4.11 13.24
CA LYS A 50 -1.83 4.63 14.59
C LYS A 50 -0.76 5.71 14.71
N LYS A 51 0.25 5.67 13.86
CA LYS A 51 1.30 6.67 13.88
C LYS A 51 0.95 7.89 13.07
N TYR A 52 -0.04 7.77 12.18
CA TYR A 52 -0.43 8.88 11.35
C TYR A 52 -1.19 9.89 12.19
N ARG A 53 -0.67 11.08 12.26
CA ARG A 53 -1.28 12.10 13.08
C ARG A 53 -2.22 13.00 12.33
N GLY A 54 -2.44 12.76 11.11
CA GLY A 54 -3.34 13.57 10.36
C GLY A 54 -2.70 14.87 9.96
N GLY A 55 -2.91 15.85 10.68
CA GLY A 55 -2.40 17.15 10.32
C GLY A 55 -3.28 17.78 9.27
N GLU A 56 -3.01 17.53 8.02
CA GLU A 56 -3.77 18.12 6.96
C GLU A 56 -4.58 17.08 6.25
N GLU A 57 -5.79 17.41 5.93
CA GLU A 57 -6.67 16.47 5.27
C GLU A 57 -6.11 16.03 3.93
N ASN A 58 -5.46 16.94 3.22
CA ASN A 58 -4.95 16.61 1.90
C ASN A 58 -3.77 15.67 1.93
N SER A 59 -3.16 15.48 3.08
CA SER A 59 -1.98 14.65 3.16
C SER A 59 -2.31 13.16 3.22
N PHE A 60 -3.56 12.81 3.52
CA PHE A 60 -3.88 11.38 3.66
C PHE A 60 -3.79 10.62 2.35
N PRO A 61 -4.37 11.11 1.25
CA PRO A 61 -4.20 10.40 -0.01
C PRO A 61 -2.73 10.31 -0.44
N ALA A 62 -1.97 11.37 -0.21
CA ALA A 62 -0.55 11.34 -0.53
C ALA A 62 0.18 10.31 0.32
N TRP A 63 -0.18 10.20 1.60
CA TRP A 63 0.41 9.23 2.50
C TRP A 63 0.13 7.81 2.04
N MET A 64 -1.12 7.51 1.64
CA MET A 64 -1.47 6.19 1.13
C MET A 64 -0.70 5.87 -0.15
N THR A 65 -0.62 6.83 -1.06
CA THR A 65 0.10 6.63 -2.31
C THR A 65 1.57 6.35 -2.04
N ARG A 66 2.16 7.06 -1.09
CA ARG A 66 3.56 6.86 -0.76
C ARG A 66 3.81 5.46 -0.22
N ILE A 67 2.87 4.94 0.59
CA ILE A 67 3.00 3.58 1.08
C ILE A 67 3.00 2.59 -0.08
N ALA A 68 2.07 2.75 -1.03
CA ALA A 68 1.99 1.84 -2.16
C ALA A 68 3.24 1.91 -3.02
N VAL A 69 3.74 3.11 -3.29
CA VAL A 69 4.94 3.28 -4.08
C VAL A 69 6.13 2.64 -3.38
N ASN A 70 6.25 2.83 -2.07
CA ASN A 70 7.35 2.26 -1.32
C ASN A 70 7.29 0.73 -1.32
N VAL A 71 6.11 0.16 -1.20
CA VAL A 71 5.96 -1.29 -1.26
C VAL A 71 6.44 -1.81 -2.61
N CYS A 72 6.08 -1.13 -3.69
CA CYS A 72 6.48 -1.56 -5.03
C CYS A 72 7.99 -1.42 -5.23
N TYR A 73 8.59 -0.32 -4.78
CA TYR A 73 10.02 -0.15 -4.91
C TYR A 73 10.80 -1.17 -4.07
N ASP A 74 10.28 -1.50 -2.89
CA ASP A 74 10.93 -2.50 -2.07
C ASP A 74 10.93 -3.85 -2.78
N GLU A 75 9.84 -4.16 -3.46
CA GLU A 75 9.77 -5.42 -4.19
C GLU A 75 10.72 -5.42 -5.39
N PHE A 76 10.82 -4.29 -6.09
CA PHE A 76 11.76 -4.21 -7.20
C PHE A 76 13.19 -4.40 -6.71
N ARG A 77 13.55 -3.80 -5.59
CA ARG A 77 14.89 -3.96 -5.04
C ARG A 77 15.14 -5.40 -4.62
N ARG A 78 14.13 -6.04 -4.04
CA ARG A 78 14.26 -7.43 -3.64
C ARG A 78 14.46 -8.33 -4.85
N ARG A 79 13.70 -8.10 -5.92
CA ARG A 79 13.84 -8.90 -7.13
C ARG A 79 15.17 -8.66 -7.81
N GLY A 80 15.65 -7.42 -7.77
CA GLY A 80 16.95 -7.09 -8.34
C GLY A 80 18.07 -7.80 -7.62
N ARG A 81 18.05 -7.79 -6.29
CA ARG A 81 19.09 -8.48 -5.53
C ARG A 81 19.04 -9.98 -5.78
N ARG A 82 17.85 -10.52 -5.93
CA ARG A 82 17.69 -11.94 -6.20
C ARG A 82 18.27 -12.29 -7.55
N ALA A 83 18.00 -11.46 -8.56
CA ALA A 83 18.54 -11.69 -9.88
C ALA A 83 20.05 -11.65 -9.88
N GLU A 84 20.64 -10.71 -9.13
CA GLU A 84 22.08 -10.61 -9.03
C GLU A 84 22.66 -11.84 -8.36
N SER A 85 21.97 -12.37 -7.39
CA SER A 85 22.45 -13.56 -6.70
C SER A 85 22.46 -14.78 -7.60
N LEU A 86 21.59 -14.80 -8.58
CA LEU A 86 21.50 -15.93 -9.47
C LEU A 86 22.53 -15.88 -10.60
N VAL A 87 23.12 -14.75 -10.81
CA VAL A 87 24.16 -14.60 -11.79
C VAL A 87 25.50 -14.97 -11.18
#